data_18b91bc79b22c7597d63c9f9fa248b98
#
_entry.id   18b91bc79b22c7597d63c9f9fa248b98
#
_cell.length_a   1.000
_cell.length_b   1.000
_cell.length_c   1.000
_cell.angle_alpha   90.00
_cell.angle_beta   90.00
_cell.angle_gamma   90.00
#
_symmetry.space_group_name_H-M   'P 1'
#
loop_
_entity.id
_entity.type
_entity.pdbx_description
1 polymer ?
#
loop_
_entity_poly.entity_id
_entity_poly.type
_entity_poly.pdbx_seq_one_letter_code
_entity_poly.pdbx_strand_id
1 'polypeptide(L)'
;MDIVAFRDYVIDKKGVTEDLPFDESILAFRIGNKIFALTNLDAAEFSVNLKGKPEDNINNREKYPEAVTPGYQMNKKHWNTVFPNNGLPSQAFLKMVDESYGLVFQSLPKKLRDALQNQEK
;
A
#
# COMPACT_ATOMS: atom_id res chain seq x y z
N MET A 1 -4.72 -13.71 -2.97
CA MET A 1 -4.91 -12.96 -1.70
C MET A 1 -6.18 -12.13 -1.80
N ASP A 2 -6.97 -12.07 -0.76
CA ASP A 2 -8.16 -11.23 -0.73
C ASP A 2 -7.96 -10.06 0.27
N ILE A 3 -8.99 -9.22 0.39
CA ILE A 3 -8.94 -8.05 1.28
C ILE A 3 -8.72 -8.43 2.74
N VAL A 4 -9.29 -9.55 3.19
CA VAL A 4 -9.15 -9.98 4.59
C VAL A 4 -7.70 -10.36 4.90
N ALA A 5 -7.09 -11.17 4.05
CA ALA A 5 -5.68 -11.58 4.20
C ALA A 5 -4.75 -10.37 4.11
N PHE A 6 -5.01 -9.46 3.17
CA PHE A 6 -4.24 -8.22 3.03
C PHE A 6 -4.34 -7.37 4.29
N ARG A 7 -5.57 -7.15 4.77
CA ARG A 7 -5.80 -6.34 5.97
C ARG A 7 -5.06 -6.94 7.17
N ASP A 8 -5.16 -8.24 7.36
CA ASP A 8 -4.47 -8.92 8.47
C ASP A 8 -2.95 -8.71 8.40
N TYR A 9 -2.39 -8.75 7.19
CA TYR A 9 -0.97 -8.54 6.99
C TYR A 9 -0.53 -7.12 7.35
N VAL A 10 -1.26 -6.10 6.90
CA VAL A 10 -0.82 -4.71 7.08
C VAL A 10 -1.15 -4.16 8.46
N ILE A 11 -2.28 -4.55 9.06
CA ILE A 11 -2.68 -4.02 10.37
C ILE A 11 -1.74 -4.48 11.49
N ASP A 12 -1.02 -5.56 11.26
CA ASP A 12 -0.04 -6.08 12.21
C ASP A 12 1.28 -5.30 12.21
N LYS A 13 1.51 -4.45 11.23
CA LYS A 13 2.69 -3.58 11.18
C LYS A 13 2.58 -2.48 12.22
N LYS A 14 3.74 -2.06 12.76
CA LYS A 14 3.79 -1.05 13.82
C LYS A 14 3.14 0.26 13.40
N GLY A 15 2.24 0.77 14.22
CA GLY A 15 1.64 2.08 14.05
C GLY A 15 0.58 2.19 12.98
N VAL A 16 0.22 1.08 12.31
CA VAL A 16 -0.77 1.12 11.24
C VAL A 16 -2.17 1.33 11.80
N THR A 17 -2.89 2.27 11.20
CA THR A 17 -4.31 2.52 11.45
C THR A 17 -5.07 2.41 10.13
N GLU A 18 -6.39 2.25 10.21
CA GLU A 18 -7.25 2.19 9.04
C GLU A 18 -8.46 3.09 9.23
N ASP A 19 -8.95 3.63 8.12
CA ASP A 19 -10.15 4.46 8.11
C ASP A 19 -10.78 4.49 6.71
N LEU A 20 -11.98 5.07 6.65
CA LEU A 20 -12.71 5.28 5.40
C LEU A 20 -12.77 6.80 5.16
N PRO A 21 -11.73 7.37 4.52
CA PRO A 21 -11.54 8.84 4.52
C PRO A 21 -12.49 9.61 3.62
N PHE A 22 -13.11 8.97 2.63
CA PHE A 22 -13.96 9.64 1.65
C PHE A 22 -15.40 9.18 1.72
N ASP A 23 -15.61 7.86 1.74
CA ASP A 23 -16.91 7.21 1.80
C ASP A 23 -16.73 5.76 2.29
N GLU A 24 -17.79 4.97 2.26
CA GLU A 24 -17.76 3.59 2.75
C GLU A 24 -17.00 2.62 1.83
N SER A 25 -16.60 3.07 0.63
CA SER A 25 -15.99 2.21 -0.39
C SER A 25 -14.47 2.17 -0.33
N ILE A 26 -13.82 3.24 0.11
CA ILE A 26 -12.36 3.38 0.04
C ILE A 26 -11.77 3.19 1.43
N LEU A 27 -11.08 2.07 1.61
CA LEU A 27 -10.37 1.76 2.86
C LEU A 27 -8.93 2.23 2.74
N ALA A 28 -8.49 3.09 3.66
CA ALA A 28 -7.14 3.61 3.72
C ALA A 28 -6.39 3.03 4.91
N PHE A 29 -5.12 2.66 4.67
CA PHE A 29 -4.19 2.26 5.72
C PHE A 29 -3.14 3.34 5.86
N ARG A 30 -2.91 3.79 7.11
CA ARG A 30 -2.04 4.91 7.42
C ARG A 30 -0.95 4.52 8.40
N ILE A 31 0.15 5.26 8.31
CA ILE A 31 1.21 5.28 9.33
C ILE A 31 1.52 6.75 9.61
N GLY A 32 1.41 7.16 10.89
CA GLY A 32 1.63 8.57 11.25
C GLY A 32 0.71 9.54 10.52
N ASN A 33 -0.56 9.19 10.33
CA ASN A 33 -1.57 9.94 9.57
C ASN A 33 -1.36 9.99 8.04
N LYS A 34 -0.29 9.41 7.51
CA LYS A 34 -0.07 9.38 6.06
C LYS A 34 -0.48 8.04 5.48
N ILE A 35 -1.16 8.09 4.34
CA ILE A 35 -1.64 6.89 3.65
C ILE A 35 -0.47 6.18 2.97
N PHE A 36 -0.38 4.85 3.14
CA PHE A 36 0.55 4.02 2.38
C PHE A 36 -0.16 2.95 1.55
N ALA A 37 -1.44 2.71 1.78
CA ALA A 37 -2.24 1.77 0.99
C ALA A 37 -3.69 2.22 0.94
N LEU A 38 -4.30 2.08 -0.25
CA LEU A 38 -5.72 2.35 -0.47
C LEU A 38 -6.31 1.19 -1.25
N THR A 39 -7.50 0.73 -0.84
CA THR A 39 -8.22 -0.30 -1.59
C THR A 39 -9.69 0.08 -1.72
N ASN A 40 -10.28 -0.22 -2.89
CA ASN A 40 -11.71 0.00 -3.14
C ASN A 40 -12.48 -1.28 -2.79
N LEU A 41 -13.30 -1.23 -1.74
CA LEU A 41 -14.06 -2.38 -1.26
C LEU A 41 -15.17 -2.80 -2.21
N ASP A 42 -15.62 -1.89 -3.09
CA ASP A 42 -16.70 -2.16 -4.05
C ASP A 42 -16.16 -2.62 -5.42
N ALA A 43 -14.85 -2.64 -5.61
CA ALA A 43 -14.29 -3.08 -6.88
C ALA A 43 -14.54 -4.57 -7.11
N ALA A 44 -14.81 -4.95 -8.36
CA ALA A 44 -15.05 -6.35 -8.72
C ALA A 44 -13.80 -7.20 -8.52
N GLU A 45 -12.63 -6.62 -8.71
CA GLU A 45 -11.35 -7.29 -8.55
C GLU A 45 -10.54 -6.61 -7.46
N PHE A 46 -9.97 -7.42 -6.55
CA PHE A 46 -9.13 -6.88 -5.47
C PHE A 46 -7.89 -6.21 -6.04
N SER A 47 -7.70 -4.95 -5.68
CA SER A 47 -6.49 -4.18 -6.02
C SER A 47 -6.14 -3.25 -4.87
N VAL A 48 -4.88 -2.82 -4.85
CA VAL A 48 -4.35 -1.91 -3.82
C VAL A 48 -3.51 -0.85 -4.49
N ASN A 49 -3.75 0.41 -4.13
CA ASN A 49 -2.84 1.49 -4.50
C ASN A 49 -1.69 1.54 -3.50
N LEU A 50 -0.47 1.43 -4.00
CA LEU A 50 0.75 1.40 -3.19
C LEU A 50 1.72 2.44 -3.69
N LYS A 51 2.44 3.08 -2.75
CA LYS A 51 3.47 4.05 -3.05
C LYS A 51 4.79 3.34 -3.37
N GLY A 52 5.53 3.87 -4.33
CA GLY A 52 6.85 3.36 -4.69
C GLY A 52 7.72 4.46 -5.24
N LYS A 53 9.03 4.20 -5.32
CA LYS A 53 9.94 5.10 -6.00
C LYS A 53 9.58 5.17 -7.49
N PRO A 54 9.69 6.34 -8.14
CA PRO A 54 9.26 6.47 -9.54
C PRO A 54 9.86 5.44 -10.49
N GLU A 55 11.16 5.17 -10.38
CA GLU A 55 11.84 4.20 -11.23
C GLU A 55 11.37 2.77 -10.95
N ASP A 56 11.14 2.42 -9.69
CA ASP A 56 10.63 1.10 -9.31
C ASP A 56 9.19 0.92 -9.81
N ASN A 57 8.39 1.98 -9.77
CA ASN A 57 7.02 1.96 -10.28
C ASN A 57 6.99 1.65 -11.78
N ILE A 58 7.87 2.30 -12.55
CA ILE A 58 7.98 2.04 -13.99
C ILE A 58 8.43 0.60 -14.23
N ASN A 59 9.45 0.13 -13.53
CA ASN A 59 9.97 -1.23 -13.69
C ASN A 59 8.92 -2.28 -13.36
N ASN A 60 8.14 -2.08 -12.31
CA ASN A 60 7.09 -3.02 -11.93
C ASN A 60 5.96 -3.08 -12.95
N ARG A 61 5.59 -1.93 -13.56
CA ARG A 61 4.60 -1.89 -14.65
C ARG A 61 5.09 -2.68 -15.86
N GLU A 62 6.37 -2.56 -16.20
CA GLU A 62 6.96 -3.28 -17.32
C GLU A 62 7.09 -4.78 -17.04
N LYS A 63 7.49 -5.13 -15.83
CA LYS A 63 7.70 -6.53 -15.44
C LYS A 63 6.38 -7.28 -15.25
N TYR A 64 5.36 -6.62 -14.73
CA TYR A 64 4.07 -7.24 -14.41
C TYR A 64 2.92 -6.46 -15.04
N PRO A 65 2.84 -6.39 -16.39
CA PRO A 65 1.86 -5.50 -17.04
C PRO A 65 0.40 -5.87 -16.78
N GLU A 66 0.11 -7.13 -16.46
CA GLU A 66 -1.25 -7.58 -16.14
C GLU A 66 -1.65 -7.27 -14.69
N ALA A 67 -0.66 -7.06 -13.81
CA ALA A 67 -0.89 -6.92 -12.37
C ALA A 67 -0.60 -5.52 -11.85
N VAL A 68 0.24 -4.73 -12.53
CA VAL A 68 0.69 -3.44 -12.03
C VAL A 68 0.43 -2.36 -13.07
N THR A 69 -0.39 -1.37 -12.71
CA THR A 69 -0.76 -0.25 -13.58
C THR A 69 -0.48 1.07 -12.87
N PRO A 70 -0.43 2.20 -13.62
CA PRO A 70 -0.33 3.51 -12.97
C PRO A 70 -1.46 3.73 -11.96
N GLY A 71 -1.17 4.40 -10.86
CA GLY A 71 -2.12 4.60 -9.78
C GLY A 71 -3.41 5.27 -10.23
N TYR A 72 -4.53 4.56 -10.13
CA TYR A 72 -5.84 5.06 -10.52
C TYR A 72 -6.26 6.19 -9.58
N GLN A 73 -6.54 7.36 -10.15
CA GLN A 73 -6.91 8.59 -9.42
C GLN A 73 -5.86 9.05 -8.39
N MET A 74 -4.61 8.66 -8.60
CA MET A 74 -3.47 9.03 -7.75
C MET A 74 -2.38 9.68 -8.61
N ASN A 75 -1.36 10.24 -7.96
CA ASN A 75 -0.16 10.68 -8.67
C ASN A 75 0.56 9.45 -9.25
N LYS A 76 0.58 9.37 -10.59
CA LYS A 76 1.05 8.17 -11.29
C LYS A 76 2.56 8.01 -11.28
N LYS A 77 3.30 9.04 -10.89
CA LYS A 77 4.75 8.97 -10.69
C LYS A 77 5.08 8.21 -9.41
N HIS A 78 4.30 8.42 -8.36
CA HIS A 78 4.59 7.90 -7.02
C HIS A 78 3.73 6.72 -6.62
N TRP A 79 2.66 6.41 -7.38
CA TRP A 79 1.70 5.38 -7.01
C TRP A 79 1.44 4.42 -8.15
N ASN A 80 1.32 3.14 -7.82
CA ASN A 80 0.80 2.11 -8.71
C ASN A 80 -0.48 1.51 -8.13
N THR A 81 -1.37 1.05 -9.01
CA THR A 81 -2.47 0.17 -8.65
C THR A 81 -2.03 -1.26 -8.92
N VAL A 82 -2.07 -2.10 -7.90
CA VAL A 82 -1.58 -3.47 -7.97
C VAL A 82 -2.74 -4.44 -7.81
N PHE A 83 -2.84 -5.39 -8.75
CA PHE A 83 -3.84 -6.45 -8.76
C PHE A 83 -3.12 -7.76 -8.40
N PRO A 84 -3.07 -8.14 -7.11
CA PRO A 84 -2.19 -9.23 -6.69
C PRO A 84 -2.58 -10.60 -7.21
N ASN A 85 -3.84 -10.75 -7.69
CA ASN A 85 -4.32 -12.04 -8.18
C ASN A 85 -4.17 -12.19 -9.71
N ASN A 86 -3.53 -11.22 -10.38
CA ASN A 86 -3.32 -11.24 -11.83
C ASN A 86 -1.91 -11.70 -12.20
N GLY A 87 -1.53 -12.88 -11.74
CA GLY A 87 -0.23 -13.46 -12.09
C GLY A 87 0.96 -12.88 -11.35
N LEU A 88 0.72 -12.09 -10.31
CA LEU A 88 1.80 -11.51 -9.51
C LEU A 88 2.20 -12.52 -8.42
N PRO A 89 3.50 -12.87 -8.32
CA PRO A 89 3.95 -13.72 -7.22
C PRO A 89 3.63 -13.08 -5.87
N SER A 90 3.17 -13.89 -4.91
CA SER A 90 2.77 -13.39 -3.59
C SER A 90 3.90 -12.64 -2.89
N GLN A 91 5.13 -13.15 -2.99
CA GLN A 91 6.29 -12.49 -2.39
C GLN A 91 6.57 -11.12 -3.02
N ALA A 92 6.37 -10.99 -4.33
CA ALA A 92 6.53 -9.72 -5.02
C ALA A 92 5.50 -8.71 -4.54
N PHE A 93 4.25 -9.14 -4.37
CA PHE A 93 3.20 -8.28 -3.84
C PHE A 93 3.51 -7.81 -2.41
N LEU A 94 3.86 -8.73 -1.52
CA LEU A 94 4.17 -8.39 -0.13
C LEU A 94 5.38 -7.45 -0.04
N LYS A 95 6.37 -7.64 -0.91
CA LYS A 95 7.51 -6.72 -0.99
C LYS A 95 7.07 -5.31 -1.38
N MET A 96 6.17 -5.18 -2.36
CA MET A 96 5.63 -3.87 -2.75
C MET A 96 4.88 -3.21 -1.59
N VAL A 97 4.11 -3.98 -0.82
CA VAL A 97 3.41 -3.50 0.37
C VAL A 97 4.41 -2.98 1.41
N ASP A 98 5.43 -3.77 1.70
CA ASP A 98 6.46 -3.42 2.68
C ASP A 98 7.24 -2.18 2.26
N GLU A 99 7.55 -2.04 0.98
CA GLU A 99 8.24 -0.87 0.44
C GLU A 99 7.39 0.39 0.55
N SER A 100 6.08 0.28 0.27
CA SER A 100 5.16 1.41 0.43
C SER A 100 5.11 1.87 1.88
N TYR A 101 4.95 0.93 2.81
CA TYR A 101 4.99 1.22 4.25
C TYR A 101 6.31 1.89 4.63
N GLY A 102 7.43 1.33 4.19
CA GLY A 102 8.76 1.86 4.51
C GLY A 102 8.99 3.28 3.98
N LEU A 103 8.56 3.56 2.75
CA LEU A 103 8.71 4.89 2.16
C LEU A 103 7.92 5.94 2.96
N VAL A 104 6.69 5.63 3.33
CA VAL A 104 5.86 6.56 4.11
C VAL A 104 6.42 6.70 5.53
N PHE A 105 6.81 5.59 6.16
CA PHE A 105 7.44 5.62 7.48
C PHE A 105 8.67 6.53 7.50
N GLN A 106 9.58 6.38 6.53
CA GLN A 106 10.80 7.19 6.45
C GLN A 106 10.52 8.66 6.16
N SER A 107 9.36 9.00 5.61
CA SER A 107 8.96 10.39 5.36
C SER A 107 8.46 11.12 6.62
N LEU A 108 8.23 10.40 7.71
CA LEU A 108 7.74 10.98 8.96
C LEU A 108 8.87 11.69 9.71
N PRO A 109 8.54 12.71 10.55
CA PRO A 109 9.54 13.33 11.42
C PRO A 109 10.22 12.29 12.33
N LYS A 110 11.50 12.47 12.60
CA LYS A 110 12.29 11.52 13.39
C LYS A 110 11.66 11.22 14.74
N LYS A 111 11.14 12.24 15.43
CA LYS A 111 10.50 12.07 16.73
C LYS A 111 9.32 11.10 16.65
N LEU A 112 8.50 11.24 15.61
CA LEU A 112 7.35 10.36 15.40
C LEU A 112 7.80 8.95 15.02
N ARG A 113 8.81 8.82 14.16
CA ARG A 113 9.37 7.50 13.80
C ARG A 113 9.88 6.75 15.03
N ASP A 114 10.62 7.44 15.89
CA ASP A 114 11.15 6.84 17.11
C ASP A 114 10.04 6.39 18.05
N ALA A 115 8.99 7.21 18.20
CA ALA A 115 7.83 6.86 19.02
C ALA A 115 7.11 5.63 18.48
N LEU A 116 6.94 5.53 17.18
CA LEU A 116 6.26 4.39 16.54
C LEU A 116 7.09 3.11 16.64
N GLN A 117 8.41 3.20 16.48
CA GLN A 117 9.30 2.05 16.61
C GLN A 117 9.32 1.46 18.02
N ASN A 118 9.06 2.27 19.03
CA ASN A 118 9.04 1.86 20.42
C ASN A 118 7.68 1.32 20.87
N GLN A 119 6.67 1.32 20.01
CA GLN A 119 5.39 0.71 20.32
C GLN A 119 5.50 -0.81 20.37
N GLU A 120 4.78 -1.41 21.32
CA GLU A 120 4.59 -2.85 21.35
C GLU A 120 3.37 -3.24 20.52
N LYS A 121 3.48 -4.36 19.84
CA LYS A 121 2.35 -4.94 19.10
C LYS A 121 2.23 -6.41 19.38
#